data_f4d1f30ca60ee674bb1a7b377fdaa680
#
_entry.id   f4d1f30ca60ee674bb1a7b377fdaa680
#
_cell.length_a   1.000
_cell.length_b   1.000
_cell.length_c   1.000
_cell.angle_alpha   90.00
_cell.angle_beta   90.00
_cell.angle_gamma   90.00
#
_symmetry.space_group_name_H-M   'P 1'
#
loop_
_entity.id
_entity.type
_entity.pdbx_description
1 polymer ?
#
loop_
_entity_poly.entity_id
_entity_poly.type
_entity_poly.pdbx_seq_one_letter_code
_entity_poly.pdbx_strand_id
1 'polypeptide(L)'
;IKKLNVTLPNFHSGKHKTLAFQKALKTANNARKKNAQKLILEIKKSLAILVQWDEICMQLPVRVVHYDTKINNFLFENNNNKVIALIDFDTLMPGCILSDIGDMIRTYSNPAGEESNEISKVICNGDIITSILNGFKTSCELEIKEKQNMFFGGLAITLMQSIRFLTDYLNNDIYYNTNYENQNLIRANNQYQLFVSLKNLK
;
A
#
# COMPACT_ATOMS: atom_id res chain seq x y z
N ILE A 1 -4.05 -3.42 25.65
CA ILE A 1 -3.58 -2.20 24.98
C ILE A 1 -4.35 -1.05 25.61
N LYS A 2 -3.65 -0.10 26.30
CA LYS A 2 -4.29 1.14 26.76
C LYS A 2 -4.87 1.87 25.54
N LYS A 3 -6.07 2.43 25.71
CA LYS A 3 -6.84 3.06 24.65
C LYS A 3 -5.98 4.10 23.90
N LEU A 4 -5.72 3.85 22.60
CA LEU A 4 -5.15 4.87 21.73
C LEU A 4 -6.24 5.91 21.44
N ASN A 5 -5.90 7.19 21.55
CA ASN A 5 -6.90 8.28 21.54
C ASN A 5 -7.40 8.63 20.14
N VAL A 6 -6.69 8.23 19.10
CA VAL A 6 -7.04 8.52 17.70
C VAL A 6 -7.15 7.21 16.93
N THR A 7 -8.23 7.06 16.18
CA THR A 7 -8.38 5.98 15.20
C THR A 7 -8.87 6.59 13.89
N LEU A 8 -8.28 6.17 12.78
CA LEU A 8 -8.75 6.47 11.44
C LEU A 8 -9.58 5.29 10.93
N PRO A 9 -10.91 5.33 11.07
CA PRO A 9 -11.74 4.19 10.70
C PRO A 9 -11.54 3.79 9.24
N ASN A 10 -11.48 2.48 8.99
CA ASN A 10 -11.40 1.94 7.64
C ASN A 10 -10.14 2.35 6.83
N PHE A 11 -9.04 2.71 7.51
CA PHE A 11 -7.84 3.24 6.85
C PHE A 11 -7.30 2.27 5.79
N HIS A 12 -7.14 0.98 6.10
CA HIS A 12 -6.77 -0.08 5.16
C HIS A 12 -7.92 -1.11 4.95
N SER A 13 -9.18 -0.66 4.91
CA SER A 13 -10.30 -1.53 4.53
C SER A 13 -10.44 -1.63 3.03
N GLY A 14 -10.30 -2.82 2.49
CA GLY A 14 -10.47 -3.13 1.07
C GLY A 14 -11.86 -2.78 0.56
N LYS A 15 -12.90 -3.12 1.35
CA LYS A 15 -14.30 -2.78 1.05
C LYS A 15 -14.50 -1.27 0.91
N HIS A 16 -13.99 -0.48 1.85
CA HIS A 16 -14.18 0.99 1.81
C HIS A 16 -13.42 1.63 0.65
N LYS A 17 -12.20 1.16 0.35
CA LYS A 17 -11.45 1.67 -0.81
C LYS A 17 -12.12 1.30 -2.13
N THR A 18 -12.66 0.08 -2.24
CA THR A 18 -13.45 -0.35 -3.41
C THR A 18 -14.70 0.51 -3.60
N LEU A 19 -15.46 0.77 -2.53
CA LEU A 19 -16.65 1.61 -2.60
C LEU A 19 -16.32 3.06 -2.99
N ALA A 20 -15.26 3.64 -2.42
CA ALA A 20 -14.78 4.98 -2.79
C ALA A 20 -14.40 5.06 -4.28
N PHE A 21 -13.68 4.07 -4.78
CA PHE A 21 -13.32 3.95 -6.20
C PHE A 21 -14.57 3.85 -7.09
N GLN A 22 -15.54 3.00 -6.74
CA GLN A 22 -16.78 2.87 -7.49
C GLN A 22 -17.60 4.16 -7.52
N LYS A 23 -17.62 4.90 -6.40
CA LYS A 23 -18.26 6.22 -6.33
C LYS A 23 -17.55 7.22 -7.25
N ALA A 24 -16.22 7.31 -7.17
CA ALA A 24 -15.41 8.18 -8.04
C ALA A 24 -15.64 7.88 -9.52
N LEU A 25 -15.74 6.60 -9.92
CA LEU A 25 -16.05 6.20 -11.28
C LEU A 25 -17.40 6.73 -11.78
N LYS A 26 -18.40 6.85 -10.90
CA LYS A 26 -19.73 7.38 -11.30
C LYS A 26 -19.66 8.89 -11.53
N THR A 27 -18.92 9.62 -10.72
CA THR A 27 -18.92 11.10 -10.68
C THR A 27 -17.81 11.76 -11.50
N ALA A 28 -16.72 11.04 -11.82
CA ALA A 28 -15.58 11.58 -12.55
C ALA A 28 -15.94 12.08 -13.96
N ASN A 29 -15.25 13.12 -14.42
CA ASN A 29 -15.42 13.61 -15.77
C ASN A 29 -14.95 12.60 -16.84
N ASN A 30 -15.48 12.72 -18.07
CA ASN A 30 -15.22 11.77 -19.13
C ASN A 30 -13.77 11.78 -19.62
N ALA A 31 -13.08 12.92 -19.57
CA ALA A 31 -11.67 13.01 -19.97
C ALA A 31 -10.78 12.19 -19.04
N ARG A 32 -10.94 12.35 -17.71
CA ARG A 32 -10.18 11.56 -16.72
C ARG A 32 -10.50 10.07 -16.79
N LYS A 33 -11.77 9.69 -17.00
CA LYS A 33 -12.14 8.28 -17.24
C LYS A 33 -11.45 7.71 -18.46
N LYS A 34 -11.42 8.46 -19.57
CA LYS A 34 -10.78 8.05 -20.83
C LYS A 34 -9.27 7.88 -20.63
N ASN A 35 -8.60 8.84 -19.99
CA ASN A 35 -7.17 8.77 -19.73
C ASN A 35 -6.79 7.56 -18.85
N ALA A 36 -7.64 7.22 -17.87
CA ALA A 36 -7.40 6.11 -16.93
C ALA A 36 -8.03 4.78 -17.37
N GLN A 37 -8.64 4.68 -18.56
CA GLN A 37 -9.49 3.56 -18.99
C GLN A 37 -8.81 2.20 -18.82
N LYS A 38 -7.56 2.07 -19.27
CA LYS A 38 -6.79 0.82 -19.17
C LYS A 38 -6.62 0.40 -17.70
N LEU A 39 -6.15 1.32 -16.86
CA LEU A 39 -5.91 1.06 -15.45
C LEU A 39 -7.21 0.72 -14.71
N ILE A 40 -8.30 1.42 -15.01
CA ILE A 40 -9.63 1.13 -14.45
C ILE A 40 -10.05 -0.32 -14.73
N LEU A 41 -9.85 -0.80 -15.96
CA LEU A 41 -10.19 -2.17 -16.34
C LEU A 41 -9.34 -3.20 -15.60
N GLU A 42 -8.05 -2.97 -15.50
CA GLU A 42 -7.13 -3.87 -14.81
C GLU A 42 -7.38 -3.91 -13.29
N ILE A 43 -7.63 -2.78 -12.66
CA ILE A 43 -7.99 -2.72 -11.23
C ILE A 43 -9.29 -3.48 -10.98
N LYS A 44 -10.32 -3.32 -11.82
CA LYS A 44 -11.59 -4.05 -11.66
C LYS A 44 -11.40 -5.57 -11.64
N LYS A 45 -10.49 -6.11 -12.45
CA LYS A 45 -10.16 -7.55 -12.46
C LYS A 45 -9.47 -8.02 -11.17
N SER A 46 -8.86 -7.11 -10.44
CA SER A 46 -8.04 -7.40 -9.25
C SER A 46 -8.76 -7.17 -7.92
N LEU A 47 -9.99 -6.64 -7.93
CA LEU A 47 -10.72 -6.25 -6.70
C LEU A 47 -10.97 -7.41 -5.72
N ALA A 48 -11.03 -8.66 -6.21
CA ALA A 48 -11.16 -9.85 -5.36
C ALA A 48 -10.04 -9.97 -4.30
N ILE A 49 -8.84 -9.45 -4.60
CA ILE A 49 -7.72 -9.40 -3.65
C ILE A 49 -8.06 -8.57 -2.42
N LEU A 50 -8.79 -7.46 -2.60
CA LEU A 50 -9.19 -6.61 -1.47
C LEU A 50 -10.32 -7.24 -0.63
N VAL A 51 -11.16 -8.06 -1.22
CA VAL A 51 -12.14 -8.87 -0.45
C VAL A 51 -11.39 -9.88 0.41
N GLN A 52 -10.46 -10.64 -0.20
CA GLN A 52 -9.63 -11.60 0.52
C GLN A 52 -8.79 -10.93 1.62
N TRP A 53 -8.27 -9.71 1.38
CA TRP A 53 -7.56 -8.91 2.38
C TRP A 53 -8.42 -8.67 3.63
N ASP A 54 -9.66 -8.17 3.46
CA ASP A 54 -10.53 -7.91 4.59
C ASP A 54 -10.87 -9.21 5.35
N GLU A 55 -11.12 -10.33 4.65
CA GLU A 55 -11.37 -11.65 5.24
C GLU A 55 -10.18 -12.17 6.05
N ILE A 56 -8.96 -12.03 5.54
CA ILE A 56 -7.74 -12.43 6.25
C ILE A 56 -7.54 -11.57 7.48
N CYS A 57 -7.62 -10.23 7.35
CA CYS A 57 -7.40 -9.32 8.46
C CYS A 57 -8.41 -9.52 9.60
N MET A 58 -9.66 -9.90 9.31
CA MET A 58 -10.65 -10.23 10.34
C MET A 58 -10.32 -11.49 11.14
N GLN A 59 -9.47 -12.37 10.62
CA GLN A 59 -9.07 -13.62 11.28
C GLN A 59 -7.74 -13.51 12.04
N LEU A 60 -7.04 -12.39 11.93
CA LEU A 60 -5.74 -12.17 12.55
C LEU A 60 -5.89 -11.38 13.86
N PRO A 61 -4.94 -11.52 14.79
CA PRO A 61 -4.95 -10.77 16.04
C PRO A 61 -4.82 -9.27 15.75
N VAL A 62 -5.53 -8.49 16.57
CA VAL A 62 -5.39 -7.03 16.55
C VAL A 62 -4.11 -6.63 17.27
N ARG A 63 -3.21 -5.93 16.57
CA ARG A 63 -1.95 -5.40 17.10
C ARG A 63 -1.94 -3.88 17.08
N VAL A 64 -0.97 -3.26 17.71
CA VAL A 64 -0.65 -1.85 17.47
C VAL A 64 0.20 -1.79 16.22
N VAL A 65 -0.28 -1.09 15.21
CA VAL A 65 0.36 -0.95 13.89
C VAL A 65 0.53 0.51 13.53
N HIS A 66 1.58 0.79 12.77
CA HIS A 66 1.95 2.15 12.37
C HIS A 66 1.09 2.64 11.20
N TYR A 67 0.76 1.76 10.26
CA TYR A 67 0.00 2.03 9.04
C TYR A 67 0.65 2.92 7.97
N ASP A 68 1.83 3.46 8.22
CA ASP A 68 2.62 4.25 7.26
C ASP A 68 4.12 3.96 7.46
N THR A 69 4.52 2.72 7.24
CA THR A 69 5.91 2.23 7.43
C THR A 69 6.78 2.46 6.20
N LYS A 70 6.45 3.46 5.38
CA LYS A 70 7.28 3.85 4.23
C LYS A 70 8.71 4.20 4.66
N ILE A 71 9.68 3.99 3.75
CA ILE A 71 11.10 4.23 4.03
C ILE A 71 11.39 5.64 4.54
N ASN A 72 10.63 6.64 4.10
CA ASN A 72 10.80 8.05 4.49
C ASN A 72 10.46 8.31 5.96
N ASN A 73 9.75 7.39 6.63
CA ASN A 73 9.43 7.48 8.05
C ASN A 73 10.49 6.80 8.94
N PHE A 74 11.59 6.32 8.36
CA PHE A 74 12.74 5.81 9.10
C PHE A 74 13.90 6.79 9.02
N LEU A 75 14.49 7.11 10.16
CA LEU A 75 15.71 7.89 10.25
C LEU A 75 16.90 6.95 10.30
N PHE A 76 17.90 7.26 9.50
CA PHE A 76 19.13 6.48 9.40
C PHE A 76 20.32 7.31 9.87
N GLU A 77 21.31 6.63 10.43
CA GLU A 77 22.59 7.24 10.80
C GLU A 77 23.40 7.52 9.52
N ASN A 78 24.00 8.71 9.42
CA ASN A 78 24.61 9.19 8.19
C ASN A 78 25.73 8.31 7.61
N ASN A 79 26.41 7.50 8.44
CA ASN A 79 27.64 6.83 8.03
C ASN A 79 27.54 5.30 7.92
N ASN A 80 26.43 4.66 8.33
CA ASN A 80 26.38 3.19 8.40
C ASN A 80 25.01 2.57 8.05
N ASN A 81 24.09 3.37 7.55
CA ASN A 81 22.70 2.94 7.23
C ASN A 81 21.94 2.28 8.40
N LYS A 82 22.38 2.52 9.65
CA LYS A 82 21.71 2.00 10.82
C LYS A 82 20.44 2.80 11.07
N VAL A 83 19.33 2.11 11.27
CA VAL A 83 18.06 2.73 11.67
C VAL A 83 18.20 3.31 13.09
N ILE A 84 17.92 4.60 13.24
CA ILE A 84 17.94 5.32 14.53
C ILE A 84 16.55 5.37 15.15
N ALA A 85 15.54 5.71 14.33
CA ALA A 85 14.17 5.89 14.79
C ALA A 85 13.16 5.67 13.68
N LEU A 86 11.94 5.32 14.10
CA LEU A 86 10.72 5.41 13.31
C LEU A 86 9.97 6.66 13.76
N ILE A 87 9.42 7.43 12.84
CA ILE A 87 8.73 8.70 13.06
C ILE A 87 7.36 8.69 12.41
N ASP A 88 6.58 9.76 12.58
CA ASP A 88 5.26 9.99 11.98
C ASP A 88 4.20 8.99 12.49
N PHE A 89 3.93 9.06 13.79
CA PHE A 89 2.98 8.18 14.50
C PHE A 89 1.51 8.61 14.38
N ASP A 90 1.16 9.53 13.49
CA ASP A 90 -0.20 10.07 13.34
C ASP A 90 -1.22 8.99 12.96
N THR A 91 -0.76 7.90 12.32
CA THR A 91 -1.57 6.75 11.92
C THR A 91 -1.48 5.56 12.86
N LEU A 92 -0.75 5.69 14.00
CA LEU A 92 -0.56 4.60 14.96
C LEU A 92 -1.88 4.23 15.64
N MET A 93 -2.40 3.03 15.37
CA MET A 93 -3.69 2.58 15.91
C MET A 93 -3.78 1.04 15.93
N PRO A 94 -4.81 0.46 16.60
CA PRO A 94 -5.06 -0.98 16.53
C PRO A 94 -5.37 -1.42 15.11
N GLY A 95 -4.78 -2.54 14.67
CA GLY A 95 -5.02 -3.07 13.33
C GLY A 95 -4.32 -4.39 13.02
N CYS A 96 -4.28 -4.72 11.74
CA CYS A 96 -3.65 -5.92 11.22
C CYS A 96 -2.17 -5.65 10.91
N ILE A 97 -1.26 -6.45 11.46
CA ILE A 97 0.20 -6.30 11.24
C ILE A 97 0.60 -6.39 9.77
N LEU A 98 -0.20 -7.08 8.97
CA LEU A 98 0.04 -7.18 7.52
C LEU A 98 -0.02 -5.81 6.82
N SER A 99 -0.63 -4.78 7.45
CA SER A 99 -0.61 -3.41 6.95
C SER A 99 0.79 -2.84 6.95
N ASP A 100 1.54 -3.00 8.06
CA ASP A 100 2.91 -2.50 8.18
C ASP A 100 3.86 -3.30 7.28
N ILE A 101 3.78 -4.64 7.35
CA ILE A 101 4.58 -5.52 6.50
C ILE A 101 4.33 -5.22 5.02
N GLY A 102 3.06 -5.03 4.65
CA GLY A 102 2.65 -4.74 3.28
C GLY A 102 3.16 -3.41 2.78
N ASP A 103 3.13 -2.38 3.61
CA ASP A 103 3.63 -1.05 3.26
C ASP A 103 5.15 -1.01 3.12
N MET A 104 5.89 -1.73 3.96
CA MET A 104 7.34 -1.92 3.80
C MET A 104 7.67 -2.66 2.50
N ILE A 105 6.97 -3.77 2.18
CA ILE A 105 7.15 -4.47 0.91
C ILE A 105 6.90 -3.51 -0.26
N ARG A 106 5.81 -2.76 -0.24
CA ARG A 106 5.44 -1.80 -1.28
C ARG A 106 6.51 -0.73 -1.50
N THR A 107 6.99 -0.12 -0.44
CA THR A 107 7.87 1.06 -0.55
C THR A 107 9.34 0.71 -0.69
N TYR A 108 9.82 -0.35 -0.04
CA TYR A 108 11.24 -0.69 -0.03
C TYR A 108 11.63 -1.54 -1.24
N SER A 109 10.73 -2.41 -1.71
CA SER A 109 11.04 -3.30 -2.83
C SER A 109 10.93 -2.64 -4.21
N ASN A 110 10.50 -1.38 -4.30
CA ASN A 110 10.40 -0.61 -5.55
C ASN A 110 11.58 0.36 -5.71
N PRO A 111 12.69 -0.04 -6.36
CA PRO A 111 13.85 0.83 -6.50
C PRO A 111 13.59 2.07 -7.38
N ALA A 112 12.57 2.03 -8.24
CA ALA A 112 12.18 3.20 -9.03
C ALA A 112 11.48 4.29 -8.20
N GLY A 113 10.95 3.92 -7.01
CA GLY A 113 10.16 4.82 -6.18
C GLY A 113 8.74 5.05 -6.69
N GLU A 114 7.88 5.56 -5.81
CA GLU A 114 6.44 5.78 -6.06
C GLU A 114 6.17 6.90 -7.08
N GLU A 115 7.06 7.88 -7.17
CA GLU A 115 6.92 9.05 -8.05
C GLU A 115 7.47 8.80 -9.47
N SER A 116 8.07 7.65 -9.74
CA SER A 116 8.65 7.37 -11.04
C SER A 116 7.57 7.26 -12.12
N ASN A 117 7.77 8.00 -13.21
CA ASN A 117 6.99 7.88 -14.44
C ASN A 117 7.53 6.82 -15.41
N GLU A 118 8.72 6.27 -15.14
CA GLU A 118 9.33 5.21 -15.92
C GLU A 118 8.79 3.84 -15.51
N ILE A 119 7.55 3.56 -15.93
CA ILE A 119 6.79 2.37 -15.52
C ILE A 119 7.54 1.05 -15.80
N SER A 120 8.35 1.00 -16.84
CA SER A 120 9.17 -0.18 -17.17
C SER A 120 10.26 -0.49 -16.13
N LYS A 121 10.65 0.49 -15.32
CA LYS A 121 11.62 0.33 -14.22
C LYS A 121 10.96 -0.08 -12.90
N VAL A 122 9.62 -0.09 -12.84
CA VAL A 122 8.88 -0.48 -11.64
C VAL A 122 8.82 -2.00 -11.57
N ILE A 123 9.84 -2.57 -10.93
CA ILE A 123 10.03 -4.00 -10.72
C ILE A 123 10.37 -4.22 -9.26
N CYS A 124 9.67 -5.15 -8.59
CA CYS A 124 9.96 -5.46 -7.20
C CYS A 124 11.31 -6.19 -7.03
N ASN A 125 12.04 -5.83 -5.98
CA ASN A 125 13.28 -6.50 -5.60
C ASN A 125 12.97 -7.64 -4.61
N GLY A 126 13.17 -8.90 -5.04
CA GLY A 126 12.87 -10.10 -4.25
C GLY A 126 13.78 -10.24 -3.02
N ASP A 127 15.04 -9.82 -3.08
CA ASP A 127 15.99 -9.91 -1.95
C ASP A 127 15.57 -8.96 -0.82
N ILE A 128 15.10 -7.77 -1.17
CA ILE A 128 14.55 -6.81 -0.19
C ILE A 128 13.30 -7.39 0.46
N ILE A 129 12.39 -7.97 -0.32
CA ILE A 129 11.18 -8.61 0.21
C ILE A 129 11.55 -9.74 1.17
N THR A 130 12.49 -10.60 0.78
CA THR A 130 12.97 -11.69 1.63
C THR A 130 13.55 -11.17 2.95
N SER A 131 14.32 -10.08 2.89
CA SER A 131 14.91 -9.43 4.07
C SER A 131 13.83 -8.88 5.01
N ILE A 132 12.78 -8.22 4.47
CA ILE A 132 11.64 -7.74 5.26
C ILE A 132 10.93 -8.90 5.96
N LEU A 133 10.59 -9.95 5.20
CA LEU A 133 9.87 -11.11 5.73
C LEU A 133 10.68 -11.83 6.84
N ASN A 134 11.99 -11.96 6.66
CA ASN A 134 12.87 -12.58 7.66
C ASN A 134 13.02 -11.67 8.88
N GLY A 135 13.18 -10.37 8.71
CA GLY A 135 13.23 -9.40 9.81
C GLY A 135 12.00 -9.50 10.71
N PHE A 136 10.80 -9.50 10.15
CA PHE A 136 9.58 -9.67 10.94
C PHE A 136 9.49 -11.03 11.64
N LYS A 137 9.86 -12.13 10.96
CA LYS A 137 9.85 -13.48 11.57
C LYS A 137 10.80 -13.61 12.74
N THR A 138 11.92 -12.89 12.75
CA THR A 138 12.93 -12.95 13.82
C THR A 138 12.70 -11.97 14.94
N SER A 139 12.08 -10.81 14.64
CA SER A 139 11.94 -9.70 15.61
C SER A 139 10.56 -9.61 16.24
N CYS A 140 9.55 -10.29 15.68
CA CYS A 140 8.16 -10.23 16.15
C CYS A 140 7.62 -11.64 16.43
N GLU A 141 6.92 -11.80 17.55
CA GLU A 141 6.15 -13.02 17.83
C GLU A 141 4.86 -13.01 16.97
N LEU A 142 5.00 -13.49 15.74
CA LEU A 142 3.89 -13.60 14.81
C LEU A 142 3.22 -14.98 14.92
N GLU A 143 1.88 -15.00 14.84
CA GLU A 143 1.11 -16.23 14.70
C GLU A 143 1.37 -16.90 13.34
N ILE A 144 1.07 -18.19 13.24
CA ILE A 144 1.25 -18.97 12.01
C ILE A 144 0.50 -18.35 10.83
N LYS A 145 -0.75 -17.94 11.04
CA LYS A 145 -1.56 -17.29 10.00
C LYS A 145 -0.99 -15.94 9.55
N GLU A 146 -0.41 -15.16 10.47
CA GLU A 146 0.27 -13.90 10.12
C GLU A 146 1.47 -14.18 9.23
N LYS A 147 2.35 -15.14 9.63
CA LYS A 147 3.53 -15.54 8.86
C LYS A 147 3.18 -16.03 7.45
N GLN A 148 2.11 -16.81 7.30
CA GLN A 148 1.65 -17.33 6.01
C GLN A 148 1.13 -16.23 5.07
N ASN A 149 0.63 -15.12 5.61
CA ASN A 149 -0.01 -14.05 4.82
C ASN A 149 0.85 -12.80 4.66
N MET A 150 2.11 -12.77 5.16
CA MET A 150 2.96 -11.59 5.09
C MET A 150 3.15 -11.06 3.67
N PHE A 151 3.49 -11.94 2.71
CA PHE A 151 3.68 -11.57 1.31
C PHE A 151 2.38 -11.09 0.66
N PHE A 152 1.25 -11.73 1.01
CA PHE A 152 -0.07 -11.30 0.55
C PHE A 152 -0.40 -9.88 1.04
N GLY A 153 0.06 -9.50 2.24
CA GLY A 153 0.01 -8.11 2.72
C GLY A 153 0.63 -7.13 1.73
N GLY A 154 1.81 -7.46 1.18
CA GLY A 154 2.47 -6.66 0.13
C GLY A 154 1.61 -6.49 -1.12
N LEU A 155 1.02 -7.58 -1.61
CA LEU A 155 0.12 -7.54 -2.77
C LEU A 155 -1.11 -6.64 -2.51
N ALA A 156 -1.78 -6.86 -1.38
CA ALA A 156 -3.02 -6.17 -1.07
C ALA A 156 -2.81 -4.66 -0.83
N ILE A 157 -1.79 -4.28 -0.06
CA ILE A 157 -1.50 -2.87 0.24
C ILE A 157 -1.03 -2.14 -1.03
N THR A 158 -0.22 -2.77 -1.87
CA THR A 158 0.22 -2.17 -3.14
C THR A 158 -0.97 -1.92 -4.09
N LEU A 159 -1.86 -2.90 -4.25
CA LEU A 159 -3.09 -2.72 -5.03
C LEU A 159 -3.98 -1.63 -4.43
N MET A 160 -4.14 -1.63 -3.11
CA MET A 160 -4.95 -0.64 -2.39
C MET A 160 -4.41 0.77 -2.61
N GLN A 161 -3.09 0.96 -2.59
CA GLN A 161 -2.47 2.27 -2.83
C GLN A 161 -2.68 2.74 -4.28
N SER A 162 -2.57 1.84 -5.26
CA SER A 162 -2.93 2.14 -6.66
C SER A 162 -4.38 2.64 -6.77
N ILE A 163 -5.32 1.96 -6.10
CA ILE A 163 -6.73 2.35 -6.07
C ILE A 163 -6.93 3.70 -5.40
N ARG A 164 -6.22 4.01 -4.31
CA ARG A 164 -6.30 5.31 -3.63
C ARG A 164 -5.87 6.45 -4.53
N PHE A 165 -4.72 6.33 -5.21
CA PHE A 165 -4.26 7.35 -6.16
C PHE A 165 -5.20 7.49 -7.35
N LEU A 166 -5.69 6.38 -7.92
CA LEU A 166 -6.65 6.44 -9.02
C LEU A 166 -7.98 7.08 -8.60
N THR A 167 -8.46 6.75 -7.39
CA THR A 167 -9.68 7.34 -6.83
C THR A 167 -9.54 8.85 -6.69
N ASP A 168 -8.41 9.31 -6.19
CA ASP A 168 -8.15 10.74 -6.03
C ASP A 168 -8.01 11.45 -7.38
N TYR A 169 -7.30 10.84 -8.33
CA TYR A 169 -7.26 11.34 -9.71
C TYR A 169 -8.68 11.51 -10.29
N LEU A 170 -9.54 10.52 -10.14
CA LEU A 170 -10.92 10.58 -10.62
C LEU A 170 -11.76 11.65 -9.90
N ASN A 171 -11.40 12.00 -8.66
CA ASN A 171 -12.02 13.03 -7.84
C ASN A 171 -11.35 14.42 -7.99
N ASN A 172 -10.56 14.65 -9.02
CA ASN A 172 -9.85 15.91 -9.34
C ASN A 172 -8.69 16.26 -8.37
N ASP A 173 -7.98 15.26 -7.86
CA ASP A 173 -6.74 15.41 -7.07
C ASP A 173 -6.94 16.28 -5.81
N ILE A 174 -7.98 15.96 -5.01
CA ILE A 174 -8.34 16.74 -3.82
C ILE A 174 -7.68 16.28 -2.53
N TYR A 175 -7.16 15.06 -2.48
CA TYR A 175 -6.62 14.44 -1.27
C TYR A 175 -5.08 14.47 -1.23
N TYR A 176 -4.43 14.00 -2.29
CA TYR A 176 -2.98 14.01 -2.40
C TYR A 176 -2.49 15.27 -3.10
N ASN A 177 -1.50 15.94 -2.51
CA ASN A 177 -0.85 17.06 -3.16
C ASN A 177 -0.21 16.62 -4.49
N THR A 178 -0.45 17.41 -5.54
CA THR A 178 0.12 17.22 -6.87
C THR A 178 0.89 18.45 -7.30
N ASN A 179 2.05 18.26 -7.93
CA ASN A 179 2.90 19.33 -8.45
C ASN A 179 2.67 19.57 -9.95
N TYR A 180 2.02 18.61 -10.64
CA TYR A 180 1.75 18.67 -12.07
C TYR A 180 0.52 17.83 -12.42
N GLU A 181 -0.04 18.11 -13.59
CA GLU A 181 -1.23 17.40 -14.09
C GLU A 181 -0.99 15.89 -14.25
N ASN A 182 -1.99 15.09 -13.93
CA ASN A 182 -1.97 13.63 -13.99
C ASN A 182 -0.97 12.93 -13.03
N GLN A 183 -0.35 13.62 -12.08
CA GLN A 183 0.61 13.00 -11.16
C GLN A 183 0.00 11.80 -10.42
N ASN A 184 -1.23 11.91 -9.90
CA ASN A 184 -1.88 10.79 -9.23
C ASN A 184 -2.25 9.63 -10.18
N LEU A 185 -2.49 9.90 -11.45
CA LEU A 185 -2.64 8.83 -12.45
C LEU A 185 -1.30 8.10 -12.70
N ILE A 186 -0.18 8.83 -12.71
CA ILE A 186 1.17 8.25 -12.83
C ILE A 186 1.47 7.39 -11.60
N ARG A 187 1.25 7.91 -10.39
CA ARG A 187 1.40 7.16 -9.13
C ARG A 187 0.53 5.89 -9.12
N ALA A 188 -0.73 6.00 -9.57
CA ALA A 188 -1.64 4.86 -9.65
C ALA A 188 -1.12 3.78 -10.60
N ASN A 189 -0.61 4.14 -11.79
CA ASN A 189 0.00 3.21 -12.73
C ASN A 189 1.28 2.59 -12.17
N ASN A 190 2.13 3.38 -11.52
CA ASN A 190 3.34 2.90 -10.85
C ASN A 190 3.01 1.81 -9.82
N GLN A 191 2.09 2.09 -8.92
CA GLN A 191 1.69 1.12 -7.89
C GLN A 191 1.00 -0.11 -8.50
N TYR A 192 0.21 0.05 -9.57
CA TYR A 192 -0.37 -1.09 -10.25
C TYR A 192 0.70 -1.97 -10.93
N GLN A 193 1.70 -1.35 -11.56
CA GLN A 193 2.82 -2.08 -12.15
C GLN A 193 3.63 -2.83 -11.09
N LEU A 194 3.87 -2.21 -9.92
CA LEU A 194 4.51 -2.89 -8.79
C LEU A 194 3.69 -4.08 -8.31
N PHE A 195 2.36 -3.92 -8.19
CA PHE A 195 1.46 -5.02 -7.87
C PHE A 195 1.56 -6.18 -8.86
N VAL A 196 1.62 -5.89 -10.16
CA VAL A 196 1.81 -6.91 -11.21
C VAL A 196 3.17 -7.59 -11.06
N SER A 197 4.22 -6.84 -10.80
CA SER A 197 5.57 -7.36 -10.56
C SER A 197 5.60 -8.30 -9.34
N LEU A 198 5.00 -7.89 -8.21
CA LEU A 198 4.86 -8.72 -7.01
C LEU A 198 4.08 -10.02 -7.30
N LYS A 199 2.97 -9.94 -8.02
CA LYS A 199 2.15 -11.09 -8.38
C LYS A 199 2.91 -12.13 -9.22
N ASN A 200 3.88 -11.69 -10.01
CA ASN A 200 4.68 -12.52 -10.89
C ASN A 200 6.02 -12.98 -10.24
N LEU A 201 6.30 -12.55 -9.02
CA LEU A 201 7.48 -13.00 -8.28
C LEU A 201 7.31 -14.48 -7.92
N LYS A 202 8.31 -15.29 -8.33
CA LYS A 202 8.33 -16.76 -8.11
C LYS A 202 9.20 -17.13 -6.92
#